data_e525976129d545640c9bcfe9c46665fa
#
_entry.id   e525976129d545640c9bcfe9c46665fa
#
_cell.length_a   1.000
_cell.length_b   1.000
_cell.length_c   1.000
_cell.angle_alpha   90.00
_cell.angle_beta   90.00
_cell.angle_gamma   90.00
#
_symmetry.space_group_name_H-M   'P 1'
#
loop_
_entity.id
_entity.type
_entity.pdbx_description
1 polymer ?
#
loop_
_entity_poly.entity_id
_entity_poly.type
_entity_poly.pdbx_seq_one_letter_code
_entity_poly.pdbx_strand_id
1 'polypeptide(L)'
;LKERNILFVSDEVICGFGRTGSLFGCQTYETEPDLITFAKAVTNGFQPLGGVLVNDRVSDVITKDGGEFGHGFTYSGHPIACAAAIATLEIIEHGNFIDKVANDIGPYLQSKWKELADHPIVGHVRGIGMLGSIELVRNKNTKERLEPDQKSGGICRESVPYTHLTLPTSR
;
A
#
# COMPACT_ATOMS: atom_id res chain seq x y z
N LEU A 1 13.44 3.24 18.11
CA LEU A 1 12.11 3.36 18.72
C LEU A 1 12.00 2.48 19.95
N LYS A 2 12.37 1.19 19.86
CA LYS A 2 12.32 0.21 20.98
C LYS A 2 13.06 0.72 22.24
N GLU A 3 14.25 1.28 22.09
CA GLU A 3 15.06 1.82 23.19
C GLU A 3 14.38 2.98 23.95
N ARG A 4 13.47 3.68 23.29
CA ARG A 4 12.71 4.81 23.87
C ARG A 4 11.28 4.44 24.24
N ASN A 5 10.95 3.15 24.19
CA ASN A 5 9.61 2.63 24.44
C ASN A 5 8.52 3.29 23.57
N ILE A 6 8.87 3.60 22.32
CA ILE A 6 7.93 4.15 21.33
C ILE A 6 7.43 3.00 20.45
N LEU A 7 6.12 2.89 20.28
CA LEU A 7 5.50 1.92 19.38
C LEU A 7 5.70 2.36 17.93
N PHE A 8 6.02 1.38 17.08
CA PHE A 8 6.10 1.56 15.64
C PHE A 8 4.88 0.95 14.97
N VAL A 9 4.11 1.78 14.28
CA VAL A 9 2.94 1.37 13.48
C VAL A 9 3.31 1.47 12.01
N SER A 10 3.24 0.34 11.30
CA SER A 10 3.36 0.32 9.84
C SER A 10 1.97 0.36 9.19
N ASP A 11 1.72 1.41 8.42
CA ASP A 11 0.49 1.50 7.62
C ASP A 11 0.69 0.77 6.29
N GLU A 12 0.21 -0.47 6.24
CA GLU A 12 0.31 -1.37 5.09
C GLU A 12 -0.97 -1.40 4.24
N VAL A 13 -1.85 -0.44 4.43
CA VAL A 13 -3.12 -0.34 3.67
C VAL A 13 -2.90 -0.32 2.16
N ILE A 14 -1.77 0.23 1.69
CA ILE A 14 -1.40 0.25 0.27
C ILE A 14 -0.30 -0.78 -0.03
N CYS A 15 0.69 -0.91 0.83
CA CYS A 15 1.88 -1.74 0.59
C CYS A 15 1.63 -3.23 0.80
N GLY A 16 0.65 -3.60 1.62
CA GLY A 16 0.37 -4.98 1.97
C GLY A 16 -0.13 -5.84 0.81
N PHE A 17 -0.07 -7.14 1.04
CA PHE A 17 -0.55 -8.20 0.15
C PHE A 17 0.16 -8.25 -1.21
N GLY A 18 1.49 -8.10 -1.19
CA GLY A 18 2.36 -8.35 -2.34
C GLY A 18 2.76 -7.14 -3.17
N ARG A 19 2.27 -5.93 -2.88
CA ARG A 19 2.54 -4.74 -3.70
C ARG A 19 4.02 -4.38 -3.82
N THR A 20 4.82 -4.66 -2.83
CA THR A 20 6.26 -4.36 -2.81
C THR A 20 7.14 -5.54 -3.24
N GLY A 21 6.56 -6.72 -3.48
CA GLY A 21 7.28 -7.96 -3.71
C GLY A 21 7.49 -8.80 -2.44
N SER A 22 6.92 -8.36 -1.32
CA SER A 22 6.79 -9.11 -0.06
C SER A 22 5.34 -9.06 0.39
N LEU A 23 4.91 -9.92 1.31
CA LEU A 23 3.53 -9.90 1.80
C LEU A 23 3.18 -8.55 2.41
N PHE A 24 4.10 -7.95 3.17
CA PHE A 24 4.00 -6.60 3.72
C PHE A 24 5.24 -5.79 3.38
N GLY A 25 5.09 -4.47 3.24
CA GLY A 25 6.19 -3.56 2.95
C GLY A 25 7.25 -3.52 4.05
N CYS A 26 6.87 -3.73 5.31
CA CYS A 26 7.81 -3.83 6.41
C CYS A 26 8.84 -4.96 6.20
N GLN A 27 8.46 -6.07 5.55
CA GLN A 27 9.39 -7.15 5.20
C GLN A 27 10.37 -6.71 4.12
N THR A 28 9.90 -5.96 3.12
CA THR A 28 10.74 -5.40 2.05
C THR A 28 11.82 -4.46 2.58
N TYR A 29 11.51 -3.71 3.63
CA TYR A 29 12.40 -2.74 4.26
C TYR A 29 13.08 -3.28 5.53
N GLU A 30 12.94 -4.57 5.83
CA GLU A 30 13.55 -5.23 6.98
C GLU A 30 13.25 -4.49 8.30
N THR A 31 12.02 -4.00 8.45
CA THR A 31 11.54 -3.33 9.66
C THR A 31 10.61 -4.22 10.45
N GLU A 32 10.64 -4.07 11.78
CA GLU A 32 9.82 -4.84 12.71
C GLU A 32 8.82 -3.92 13.43
N PRO A 33 7.61 -3.72 12.86
CA PRO A 33 6.58 -2.91 13.50
C PRO A 33 5.97 -3.63 14.72
N ASP A 34 5.48 -2.84 15.67
CA ASP A 34 4.67 -3.32 16.78
C ASP A 34 3.22 -3.55 16.33
N LEU A 35 2.75 -2.73 15.38
CA LEU A 35 1.41 -2.85 14.78
C LEU A 35 1.50 -2.71 13.26
N ILE A 36 0.65 -3.45 12.55
CA ILE A 36 0.47 -3.31 11.10
C ILE A 36 -1.01 -3.06 10.82
N THR A 37 -1.33 -1.93 10.20
CA THR A 37 -2.69 -1.68 9.69
C THR A 37 -2.83 -2.18 8.28
N PHE A 38 -3.95 -2.81 7.96
CA PHE A 38 -4.19 -3.33 6.61
C PHE A 38 -5.65 -3.15 6.18
N ALA A 39 -5.86 -3.05 4.87
CA ALA A 39 -7.17 -2.99 4.23
C ALA A 39 -7.03 -3.30 2.73
N LYS A 40 -7.91 -2.77 1.91
CA LYS A 40 -7.89 -2.78 0.41
C LYS A 40 -7.62 -4.16 -0.19
N ALA A 41 -6.35 -4.50 -0.41
CA ALA A 41 -5.96 -5.72 -1.09
C ALA A 41 -6.29 -7.00 -0.32
N VAL A 42 -6.55 -6.91 0.99
CA VAL A 42 -6.97 -8.07 1.79
C VAL A 42 -8.22 -8.76 1.25
N THR A 43 -9.12 -8.00 0.64
CA THR A 43 -10.31 -8.54 -0.06
C THR A 43 -10.32 -8.19 -1.54
N ASN A 44 -9.25 -7.57 -2.04
CA ASN A 44 -9.15 -7.03 -3.40
C ASN A 44 -10.37 -6.15 -3.80
N GLY A 45 -11.00 -5.50 -2.84
CA GLY A 45 -12.14 -4.60 -3.04
C GLY A 45 -13.51 -5.29 -3.14
N PHE A 46 -13.57 -6.62 -3.05
CA PHE A 46 -14.85 -7.35 -3.12
C PHE A 46 -15.75 -7.10 -1.91
N GLN A 47 -15.13 -6.89 -0.74
CA GLN A 47 -15.84 -6.54 0.50
C GLN A 47 -15.04 -5.52 1.30
N PRO A 48 -15.68 -4.58 2.00
CA PRO A 48 -14.99 -3.69 2.91
C PRO A 48 -14.47 -4.48 4.12
N LEU A 49 -13.15 -4.51 4.26
CA LEU A 49 -12.46 -5.13 5.39
C LEU A 49 -11.16 -4.37 5.66
N GLY A 50 -10.87 -4.17 6.91
CA GLY A 50 -9.59 -3.72 7.40
C GLY A 50 -9.30 -4.33 8.76
N GLY A 51 -8.06 -4.26 9.18
CA GLY A 51 -7.65 -4.79 10.47
C GLY A 51 -6.31 -4.25 10.92
N VAL A 52 -5.94 -4.66 12.11
CA VAL A 52 -4.64 -4.37 12.73
C VAL A 52 -4.06 -5.68 13.23
N LEU A 53 -2.85 -5.97 12.80
CA LEU A 53 -2.02 -7.01 13.42
C LEU A 53 -1.22 -6.36 14.54
N VAL A 54 -1.06 -7.08 15.63
CA VAL A 54 -0.26 -6.64 16.78
C VAL A 54 0.76 -7.70 17.12
N ASN A 55 1.96 -7.27 17.54
CA ASN A 55 2.97 -8.20 18.02
C ASN A 55 2.73 -8.57 19.50
N ASP A 56 3.51 -9.52 20.00
CA ASP A 56 3.35 -10.03 21.38
C ASP A 56 3.53 -8.92 22.43
N ARG A 57 4.44 -7.98 22.21
CA ARG A 57 4.66 -6.86 23.12
C ARG A 57 3.39 -6.03 23.37
N VAL A 58 2.58 -5.84 22.33
CA VAL A 58 1.32 -5.10 22.43
C VAL A 58 0.19 -6.00 22.89
N SER A 59 0.09 -7.21 22.33
CA SER A 59 -0.98 -8.15 22.66
C SER A 59 -0.92 -8.61 24.11
N ASP A 60 0.27 -8.79 24.65
CA ASP A 60 0.46 -9.17 26.05
C ASP A 60 -0.09 -8.15 27.02
N VAL A 61 0.16 -6.86 26.76
CA VAL A 61 -0.40 -5.78 27.59
C VAL A 61 -1.93 -5.75 27.51
N ILE A 62 -2.49 -5.88 26.29
CA ILE A 62 -3.93 -5.89 26.09
C ILE A 62 -4.59 -7.07 26.80
N THR A 63 -4.03 -8.27 26.65
CA THR A 63 -4.66 -9.51 27.12
C THR A 63 -4.38 -9.83 28.58
N LYS A 64 -3.20 -9.47 29.10
CA LYS A 64 -2.78 -9.79 30.48
C LYS A 64 -3.06 -8.67 31.46
N ASP A 65 -2.83 -7.43 31.05
CA ASP A 65 -2.87 -6.27 31.94
C ASP A 65 -4.10 -5.37 31.67
N GLY A 66 -4.65 -5.37 30.46
CA GLY A 66 -5.71 -4.49 30.01
C GLY A 66 -7.13 -4.89 30.42
N GLY A 67 -7.32 -6.10 30.93
CA GLY A 67 -8.65 -6.60 31.27
C GLY A 67 -9.52 -6.83 30.02
N GLU A 68 -10.75 -6.32 30.03
CA GLU A 68 -11.66 -6.43 28.89
C GLU A 68 -11.26 -5.43 27.76
N PHE A 69 -11.02 -5.95 26.56
CA PHE A 69 -10.74 -5.10 25.39
C PHE A 69 -12.02 -4.50 24.81
N GLY A 70 -12.41 -3.33 25.34
CA GLY A 70 -13.65 -2.63 24.99
C GLY A 70 -13.63 -1.92 23.64
N HIS A 71 -12.97 -2.49 22.61
CA HIS A 71 -12.90 -1.91 21.27
C HIS A 71 -13.44 -2.86 20.21
N GLY A 72 -14.33 -2.37 19.35
CA GLY A 72 -14.89 -3.15 18.26
C GLY A 72 -15.95 -2.35 17.50
N PHE A 73 -16.36 -2.92 16.38
CA PHE A 73 -17.45 -2.40 15.57
C PHE A 73 -18.56 -3.45 15.46
N THR A 74 -19.79 -3.03 15.28
CA THR A 74 -20.94 -3.95 15.11
C THR A 74 -20.70 -4.99 14.01
N TYR A 75 -20.02 -4.59 12.93
CA TYR A 75 -19.71 -5.48 11.79
C TYR A 75 -18.31 -6.09 11.84
N SER A 76 -17.62 -6.02 12.99
CA SER A 76 -16.33 -6.70 13.15
C SER A 76 -16.48 -8.20 12.93
N GLY A 77 -15.55 -8.81 12.20
CA GLY A 77 -15.58 -10.24 11.89
C GLY A 77 -16.74 -10.65 10.97
N HIS A 78 -17.26 -9.74 10.15
CA HIS A 78 -18.37 -10.04 9.24
C HIS A 78 -18.04 -11.24 8.34
N PRO A 79 -18.83 -12.33 8.37
CA PRO A 79 -18.45 -13.61 7.75
C PRO A 79 -18.21 -13.50 6.24
N ILE A 80 -19.00 -12.71 5.51
CA ILE A 80 -18.80 -12.51 4.06
C ILE A 80 -17.48 -11.79 3.78
N ALA A 81 -17.15 -10.76 4.57
CA ALA A 81 -15.89 -10.04 4.40
C ALA A 81 -14.69 -10.92 4.74
N CYS A 82 -14.79 -11.72 5.80
CA CYS A 82 -13.74 -12.68 6.17
C CYS A 82 -13.58 -13.78 5.10
N ALA A 83 -14.67 -14.31 4.55
CA ALA A 83 -14.62 -15.30 3.48
C ALA A 83 -13.94 -14.73 2.21
N ALA A 84 -14.27 -13.49 1.83
CA ALA A 84 -13.59 -12.80 0.72
C ALA A 84 -12.09 -12.61 0.97
N ALA A 85 -11.70 -12.30 2.21
CA ALA A 85 -10.30 -12.17 2.58
C ALA A 85 -9.56 -13.52 2.49
N ILE A 86 -10.14 -14.59 3.02
CA ILE A 86 -9.55 -15.93 2.96
C ILE A 86 -9.33 -16.33 1.50
N ALA A 87 -10.37 -16.24 0.67
CA ALA A 87 -10.27 -16.55 -0.76
C ALA A 87 -9.19 -15.72 -1.48
N THR A 88 -9.08 -14.43 -1.13
CA THR A 88 -8.06 -13.55 -1.70
C THR A 88 -6.64 -14.00 -1.29
N LEU A 89 -6.45 -14.34 -0.02
CA LEU A 89 -5.16 -14.82 0.48
C LEU A 89 -4.75 -16.14 -0.17
N GLU A 90 -5.68 -17.09 -0.31
CA GLU A 90 -5.47 -18.36 -1.01
C GLU A 90 -5.07 -18.15 -2.48
N ILE A 91 -5.72 -17.23 -3.18
CA ILE A 91 -5.37 -16.88 -4.56
C ILE A 91 -3.96 -16.28 -4.64
N ILE A 92 -3.59 -15.39 -3.71
CA ILE A 92 -2.26 -14.77 -3.67
C ILE A 92 -1.19 -15.84 -3.46
N GLU A 93 -1.41 -16.75 -2.53
CA GLU A 93 -0.49 -17.83 -2.19
C GLU A 93 -0.36 -18.83 -3.35
N HIS A 94 -1.46 -19.46 -3.77
CA HIS A 94 -1.45 -20.47 -4.85
C HIS A 94 -1.02 -19.90 -6.20
N GLY A 95 -1.31 -18.63 -6.46
CA GLY A 95 -0.91 -17.94 -7.69
C GLY A 95 0.55 -17.49 -7.72
N ASN A 96 1.26 -17.64 -6.62
CA ASN A 96 2.64 -17.17 -6.45
C ASN A 96 2.83 -15.70 -6.84
N PHE A 97 1.83 -14.86 -6.50
CA PHE A 97 1.81 -13.47 -6.96
C PHE A 97 2.90 -12.62 -6.30
N ILE A 98 3.30 -12.92 -5.07
CA ILE A 98 4.35 -12.19 -4.37
C ILE A 98 5.68 -12.35 -5.11
N ASP A 99 6.06 -13.58 -5.44
CA ASP A 99 7.29 -13.86 -6.18
C ASP A 99 7.25 -13.28 -7.60
N LYS A 100 6.10 -13.34 -8.27
CA LYS A 100 5.92 -12.68 -9.57
C LYS A 100 6.15 -11.17 -9.49
N VAL A 101 5.65 -10.53 -8.46
CA VAL A 101 5.90 -9.09 -8.25
C VAL A 101 7.36 -8.85 -7.92
N ALA A 102 7.98 -9.65 -7.07
CA ALA A 102 9.37 -9.49 -6.68
C ALA A 102 10.34 -9.65 -7.86
N ASN A 103 10.14 -10.66 -8.70
CA ASN A 103 11.15 -11.13 -9.64
C ASN A 103 10.85 -10.88 -11.12
N ASP A 104 9.60 -10.55 -11.49
CA ASP A 104 9.18 -10.38 -12.88
C ASP A 104 8.45 -9.06 -13.11
N ILE A 105 7.20 -8.95 -12.67
CA ILE A 105 6.32 -7.81 -12.98
C ILE A 105 6.84 -6.52 -12.36
N GLY A 106 7.31 -6.58 -11.11
CA GLY A 106 7.85 -5.42 -10.40
C GLY A 106 9.09 -4.85 -11.10
N PRO A 107 10.15 -5.62 -11.35
CA PRO A 107 11.31 -5.17 -12.10
C PRO A 107 10.97 -4.61 -13.49
N TYR A 108 10.06 -5.25 -14.20
CA TYR A 108 9.57 -4.75 -15.49
C TYR A 108 8.91 -3.37 -15.34
N LEU A 109 7.93 -3.25 -14.43
CA LEU A 109 7.25 -1.97 -14.18
C LEU A 109 8.24 -0.88 -13.78
N GLN A 110 9.17 -1.18 -12.86
CA GLN A 110 10.15 -0.21 -12.40
C GLN A 110 11.12 0.22 -13.49
N SER A 111 11.48 -0.67 -14.43
CA SER A 111 12.30 -0.29 -15.58
C SER A 111 11.57 0.70 -16.47
N LYS A 112 10.29 0.42 -16.80
CA LYS A 112 9.45 1.32 -17.60
C LYS A 112 9.16 2.63 -16.89
N TRP A 113 8.97 2.57 -15.59
CA TRP A 113 8.75 3.76 -14.76
C TRP A 113 9.96 4.71 -14.78
N LYS A 114 11.17 4.15 -14.75
CA LYS A 114 12.41 4.92 -14.81
C LYS A 114 12.62 5.63 -16.14
N GLU A 115 12.13 5.09 -17.26
CA GLU A 115 12.21 5.75 -18.58
C GLU A 115 11.53 7.15 -18.57
N LEU A 116 10.54 7.35 -17.69
CA LEU A 116 9.87 8.65 -17.53
C LEU A 116 10.80 9.72 -16.93
N ALA A 117 11.91 9.31 -16.31
CA ALA A 117 12.88 10.25 -15.75
C ALA A 117 13.51 11.15 -16.82
N ASP A 118 13.53 10.74 -18.09
CA ASP A 118 14.12 11.53 -19.18
C ASP A 118 13.23 12.71 -19.61
N HIS A 119 11.95 12.68 -19.23
CA HIS A 119 11.02 13.75 -19.57
C HIS A 119 11.40 15.08 -18.88
N PRO A 120 11.35 16.22 -19.59
CA PRO A 120 11.85 17.51 -19.07
C PRO A 120 11.11 18.04 -17.84
N ILE A 121 9.83 17.69 -17.65
CA ILE A 121 9.04 18.10 -16.48
C ILE A 121 9.09 17.07 -15.33
N VAL A 122 9.81 15.98 -15.49
CA VAL A 122 9.95 14.96 -14.44
C VAL A 122 11.20 15.22 -13.61
N GLY A 123 11.00 15.67 -12.41
CA GLY A 123 12.07 15.99 -11.45
C GLY A 123 12.62 14.77 -10.74
N HIS A 124 11.75 13.81 -10.42
CA HIS A 124 12.15 12.58 -9.75
C HIS A 124 11.17 11.44 -10.07
N VAL A 125 11.71 10.24 -10.22
CA VAL A 125 10.96 9.00 -10.36
C VAL A 125 11.42 8.03 -9.28
N ARG A 126 10.50 7.43 -8.56
CA ARG A 126 10.79 6.43 -7.53
C ARG A 126 9.68 5.39 -7.49
N GLY A 127 10.03 4.20 -7.04
CA GLY A 127 9.07 3.14 -6.88
C GLY A 127 9.71 1.83 -6.45
N ILE A 128 8.86 0.88 -6.10
CA ILE A 128 9.24 -0.47 -5.72
C ILE A 128 8.07 -1.42 -6.02
N GLY A 129 8.38 -2.59 -6.55
CA GLY A 129 7.36 -3.56 -6.92
C GLY A 129 6.32 -2.95 -7.87
N MET A 130 5.07 -2.96 -7.46
CA MET A 130 3.93 -2.41 -8.20
C MET A 130 3.55 -0.98 -7.78
N LEU A 131 4.41 -0.32 -7.02
CA LEU A 131 4.20 1.06 -6.57
C LEU A 131 5.17 2.00 -7.28
N GLY A 132 4.67 3.18 -7.67
CA GLY A 132 5.49 4.19 -8.31
C GLY A 132 5.01 5.60 -8.01
N SER A 133 5.94 6.54 -8.03
CA SER A 133 5.68 7.96 -7.84
C SER A 133 6.53 8.77 -8.80
N ILE A 134 5.92 9.81 -9.37
CA ILE A 134 6.59 10.78 -10.23
C ILE A 134 6.41 12.14 -9.58
N GLU A 135 7.50 12.86 -9.44
CA GLU A 135 7.48 14.26 -9.04
C GLU A 135 7.56 15.14 -10.28
N LEU A 136 6.54 15.95 -10.51
CA LEU A 136 6.52 16.90 -11.60
C LEU A 136 7.10 18.23 -11.14
N VAL A 137 7.96 18.81 -11.97
CA VAL A 137 8.66 20.06 -11.68
C VAL A 137 8.58 21.02 -12.87
N ARG A 138 8.70 22.30 -12.59
CA ARG A 138 8.79 23.34 -13.60
C ARG A 138 10.18 23.36 -14.27
N ASN A 139 11.21 23.13 -13.46
CA ASN A 139 12.58 23.04 -13.91
C ASN A 139 13.28 21.84 -13.29
N LYS A 140 13.72 20.92 -14.13
CA LYS A 140 14.35 19.66 -13.72
C LYS A 140 15.69 19.88 -13.00
N ASN A 141 16.47 20.87 -13.39
CA ASN A 141 17.80 21.10 -12.83
C ASN A 141 17.73 21.75 -11.46
N THR A 142 16.84 22.71 -11.27
CA THR A 142 16.67 23.42 -10.00
C THR A 142 15.66 22.76 -9.06
N LYS A 143 14.89 21.76 -9.55
CA LYS A 143 13.77 21.14 -8.84
C LYS A 143 12.67 22.15 -8.45
N GLU A 144 12.57 23.24 -9.19
CA GLU A 144 11.54 24.23 -8.99
C GLU A 144 10.15 23.59 -9.14
N ARG A 145 9.31 23.75 -8.14
CA ARG A 145 7.97 23.16 -8.12
C ARG A 145 7.04 23.86 -9.10
N LEU A 146 6.05 23.12 -9.58
CA LEU A 146 4.91 23.70 -10.27
C LEU A 146 4.02 24.44 -9.27
N GLU A 147 3.42 25.54 -9.71
CA GLU A 147 2.52 26.31 -8.87
C GLU A 147 1.25 25.49 -8.52
N PRO A 148 0.72 25.64 -7.30
CA PRO A 148 -0.44 24.87 -6.85
C PRO A 148 -1.70 25.05 -7.73
N ASP A 149 -1.87 26.23 -8.32
CA ASP A 149 -2.98 26.56 -9.20
C ASP A 149 -2.94 25.83 -10.56
N GLN A 150 -1.78 25.39 -10.99
CA GLN A 150 -1.58 24.64 -12.24
C GLN A 150 -2.18 23.23 -12.21
N LYS A 151 -2.54 22.70 -11.03
CA LYS A 151 -3.19 21.39 -10.85
C LYS A 151 -2.59 20.26 -11.71
N SER A 152 -1.29 20.30 -11.94
CA SER A 152 -0.57 19.47 -12.92
C SER A 152 -0.79 17.96 -12.72
N GLY A 153 -0.88 17.50 -11.47
CA GLY A 153 -1.22 16.10 -11.18
C GLY A 153 -2.65 15.74 -11.62
N GLY A 154 -3.60 16.66 -11.50
CA GLY A 154 -4.97 16.51 -12.01
C GLY A 154 -4.99 16.46 -13.54
N ILE A 155 -4.29 17.38 -14.19
CA ILE A 155 -4.18 17.43 -15.66
C ILE A 155 -3.56 16.15 -16.20
N CYS A 156 -2.47 15.66 -15.60
CA CYS A 156 -1.87 14.38 -16.00
C CYS A 156 -2.85 13.22 -15.87
N ARG A 157 -3.60 13.17 -14.77
CA ARG A 157 -4.60 12.13 -14.56
C ARG A 157 -5.75 12.19 -15.55
N GLU A 158 -6.22 13.38 -15.90
CA GLU A 158 -7.30 13.59 -16.88
C GLU A 158 -6.85 13.33 -18.31
N SER A 159 -5.56 13.57 -18.60
CA SER A 159 -4.97 13.33 -19.92
C SER A 159 -4.68 11.85 -20.20
N VAL A 160 -4.69 11.00 -19.18
CA VAL A 160 -4.56 9.55 -19.37
C VAL A 160 -5.94 9.01 -19.76
N PRO A 161 -6.14 8.63 -21.04
CA PRO A 161 -7.43 8.15 -21.50
C PRO A 161 -7.77 6.92 -20.69
N TYR A 162 -8.86 7.03 -19.97
CA TYR A 162 -9.54 5.97 -19.26
C TYR A 162 -8.62 4.83 -18.80
N THR A 163 -7.90 5.07 -17.78
CA THR A 163 -7.23 4.00 -17.10
C THR A 163 -8.22 3.35 -16.14
N HIS A 164 -9.14 2.53 -16.66
CA HIS A 164 -9.56 1.40 -15.90
C HIS A 164 -9.37 1.42 -14.41
N LEU A 165 -8.75 2.41 -13.86
CA LEU A 165 -8.63 2.71 -12.44
C LEU A 165 -9.84 3.45 -11.88
N THR A 166 -10.67 3.99 -12.72
CA THR A 166 -12.01 4.37 -12.35
C THR A 166 -12.88 3.16 -12.59
N LEU A 167 -13.22 2.45 -11.53
CA LEU A 167 -14.45 1.65 -11.56
C LEU A 167 -15.53 2.51 -12.21
N PRO A 168 -16.29 2.00 -13.20
CA PRO A 168 -17.41 2.74 -13.71
C PRO A 168 -18.29 3.05 -12.51
N THR A 169 -18.28 4.31 -12.08
CA THR A 169 -19.30 4.81 -11.19
C THR A 169 -20.57 4.65 -11.97
N SER A 170 -21.37 3.67 -11.56
CA SER A 170 -22.74 3.53 -12.05
C SER A 170 -23.40 4.91 -11.96
N ARG A 171 -23.76 5.43 -13.09
CA ARG A 171 -24.67 6.58 -13.18
C ARG A 171 -26.01 6.20 -12.59
#